data_a5ddcc0521b70cbc974fc29841a297c1
#
_entry.id   a5ddcc0521b70cbc974fc29841a297c1
#
_cell.length_a   1.000
_cell.length_b   1.000
_cell.length_c   1.000
_cell.angle_alpha   90.00
_cell.angle_beta   90.00
_cell.angle_gamma   90.00
#
_symmetry.space_group_name_H-M   'P 1'
#
loop_
_entity.id
_entity.type
_entity.pdbx_description
1 polymer ?
#
loop_
_entity_poly.entity_id
_entity_poly.type
_entity_poly.pdbx_seq_one_letter_code
_entity_poly.pdbx_strand_id
1 'polypeptide(L)'
;MQQLDIAPVQGADHGFDIAKGNPIAMLFGPGYALQTVLLWIVFFCSLMNLFLFAYWLPEVLHLGGFTPAEAARASSYRDLGAIFAVLYLGALIDRYGPDRALALHYAAGIIFIGAIALFAMPYLLLSVVIFFAGMMITGSQTGANATAGKLYPARMRTSGIGWALGIGRLGGIAAPVLGGYLLSLGMHPPQIFFSACGFALIAAIATALLAFRGQRAPVLTPQEAAE
;
A
#
# COMPACT_ATOMS: atom_id res chain seq x y z
N MET A 1 -22.14 48.07 22.33
CA MET A 1 -21.63 46.69 22.51
C MET A 1 -22.82 45.77 22.56
N GLN A 2 -23.17 45.17 21.44
CA GLN A 2 -24.25 44.20 21.33
C GLN A 2 -23.68 42.83 21.71
N GLN A 3 -24.09 42.28 22.84
CA GLN A 3 -23.81 40.90 23.20
C GLN A 3 -24.55 40.00 22.21
N LEU A 4 -23.79 39.24 21.42
CA LEU A 4 -24.30 38.11 20.63
C LEU A 4 -24.69 37.00 21.62
N ASP A 5 -25.99 36.86 21.82
CA ASP A 5 -26.59 35.75 22.54
C ASP A 5 -26.45 34.50 21.68
N ILE A 6 -25.36 33.77 21.88
CA ILE A 6 -25.13 32.48 21.21
C ILE A 6 -25.94 31.44 22.00
N ALA A 7 -27.15 31.15 21.51
CA ALA A 7 -27.93 30.04 22.04
C ALA A 7 -27.08 28.75 22.04
N PRO A 8 -27.05 27.99 23.14
CA PRO A 8 -26.35 26.70 23.14
C PRO A 8 -26.99 25.79 22.12
N VAL A 9 -26.17 25.25 21.20
CA VAL A 9 -26.59 24.21 20.28
C VAL A 9 -27.00 23.01 21.12
N GLN A 10 -28.29 22.89 21.38
CA GLN A 10 -28.87 21.71 22.01
C GLN A 10 -28.76 20.52 21.04
N GLY A 11 -28.07 19.49 21.51
CA GLY A 11 -28.31 18.11 21.07
C GLY A 11 -27.76 17.74 19.72
N ALA A 12 -26.47 17.57 19.63
CA ALA A 12 -25.91 16.46 18.90
C ALA A 12 -25.13 15.59 19.91
N ASP A 13 -25.83 15.13 20.93
CA ASP A 13 -25.52 13.85 21.54
C ASP A 13 -25.83 12.77 20.50
N HIS A 14 -25.10 12.80 19.38
CA HIS A 14 -24.81 11.58 18.66
C HIS A 14 -23.92 10.80 19.61
N GLY A 15 -24.57 10.09 20.53
CA GLY A 15 -23.93 9.09 21.34
C GLY A 15 -23.08 8.26 20.40
N PHE A 16 -21.77 8.49 20.45
CA PHE A 16 -20.83 7.49 20.03
C PHE A 16 -21.12 6.31 20.98
N ASP A 17 -22.09 5.51 20.59
CA ASP A 17 -22.24 4.16 21.12
C ASP A 17 -20.92 3.47 20.77
N ILE A 18 -19.96 3.62 21.69
CA ILE A 18 -18.77 2.80 21.72
C ILE A 18 -19.33 1.41 21.98
N ALA A 19 -19.65 0.73 20.86
CA ALA A 19 -20.13 -0.63 20.89
C ALA A 19 -19.21 -1.38 21.84
N LYS A 20 -19.77 -1.93 22.92
CA LYS A 20 -19.07 -2.67 23.99
C LYS A 20 -18.48 -4.00 23.47
N GLY A 21 -17.83 -3.99 22.30
CA GLY A 21 -17.18 -5.11 21.66
C GLY A 21 -15.68 -4.84 21.49
N ASN A 22 -14.87 -5.85 21.71
CA ASN A 22 -13.45 -5.77 21.42
C ASN A 22 -13.26 -5.44 19.92
N PRO A 23 -12.69 -4.27 19.54
CA PRO A 23 -12.57 -3.85 18.14
C PRO A 23 -11.81 -4.87 17.28
N ILE A 24 -10.89 -5.63 17.89
CA ILE A 24 -10.14 -6.70 17.21
C ILE A 24 -11.05 -7.89 16.91
N ALA A 25 -11.90 -8.29 17.84
CA ALA A 25 -12.83 -9.38 17.63
C ALA A 25 -13.82 -9.09 16.49
N MET A 26 -14.20 -7.82 16.31
CA MET A 26 -15.06 -7.38 15.19
C MET A 26 -14.38 -7.56 13.82
N LEU A 27 -13.06 -7.40 13.72
CA LEU A 27 -12.31 -7.59 12.46
C LEU A 27 -12.33 -9.06 12.01
N PHE A 28 -12.50 -10.00 12.96
CA PHE A 28 -12.58 -11.44 12.70
C PHE A 28 -14.03 -11.97 12.78
N GLY A 29 -15.00 -11.07 12.87
CA GLY A 29 -16.42 -11.42 12.83
C GLY A 29 -16.85 -12.04 11.49
N PRO A 30 -18.08 -12.60 11.43
CA PRO A 30 -18.62 -13.22 10.23
C PRO A 30 -18.54 -12.28 9.02
N GLY A 31 -17.94 -12.76 7.94
CA GLY A 31 -17.79 -12.01 6.68
C GLY A 31 -16.54 -11.13 6.57
N TYR A 32 -15.89 -10.72 7.67
CA TYR A 32 -14.74 -9.84 7.64
C TYR A 32 -13.39 -10.54 7.83
N ALA A 33 -13.33 -11.68 8.49
CA ALA A 33 -12.08 -12.34 8.87
C ALA A 33 -11.11 -12.55 7.67
N LEU A 34 -11.59 -13.14 6.58
CA LEU A 34 -10.75 -13.38 5.41
C LEU A 34 -10.36 -12.07 4.72
N GLN A 35 -11.26 -11.10 4.65
CA GLN A 35 -10.98 -9.79 4.06
C GLN A 35 -9.90 -9.06 4.88
N THR A 36 -9.96 -9.16 6.20
CA THR A 36 -8.95 -8.60 7.11
C THR A 36 -7.58 -9.25 6.88
N VAL A 37 -7.51 -10.58 6.79
CA VAL A 37 -6.25 -11.29 6.54
C VAL A 37 -5.68 -10.93 5.17
N LEU A 38 -6.50 -10.91 4.12
CA LEU A 38 -6.06 -10.50 2.78
C LEU A 38 -5.54 -9.07 2.76
N LEU A 39 -6.23 -8.15 3.45
CA LEU A 39 -5.78 -6.77 3.58
C LEU A 39 -4.45 -6.68 4.33
N TRP A 40 -4.24 -7.45 5.38
CA TRP A 40 -2.98 -7.51 6.11
C TRP A 40 -1.84 -8.00 5.22
N ILE A 41 -2.08 -9.02 4.38
CA ILE A 41 -1.11 -9.48 3.38
C ILE A 41 -0.77 -8.37 2.38
N VAL A 42 -1.78 -7.65 1.88
CA VAL A 42 -1.58 -6.50 0.98
C VAL A 42 -0.70 -5.45 1.64
N PHE A 43 -1.01 -5.04 2.88
CA PHE A 43 -0.22 -4.03 3.59
C PHE A 43 1.20 -4.47 3.92
N PHE A 44 1.36 -5.72 4.35
CA PHE A 44 2.68 -6.30 4.61
C PHE A 44 3.55 -6.28 3.35
N CYS A 45 3.03 -6.80 2.24
CA CYS A 45 3.76 -6.86 0.97
C CYS A 45 4.01 -5.47 0.38
N SER A 46 3.05 -4.54 0.49
CA SER A 46 3.22 -3.16 0.01
C SER A 46 4.33 -2.43 0.77
N LEU A 47 4.31 -2.46 2.09
CA LEU A 47 5.33 -1.80 2.91
C LEU A 47 6.67 -2.51 2.82
N MET A 48 6.67 -3.85 2.68
CA MET A 48 7.89 -4.61 2.35
C MET A 48 8.53 -4.08 1.07
N ASN A 49 7.78 -3.95 -0.02
CA ASN A 49 8.28 -3.42 -1.29
C ASN A 49 8.74 -1.97 -1.19
N LEU A 50 7.95 -1.12 -0.51
CA LEU A 50 8.28 0.29 -0.33
C LEU A 50 9.64 0.45 0.35
N PHE A 51 9.84 -0.24 1.46
CA PHE A 51 11.07 -0.14 2.25
C PHE A 51 12.24 -0.90 1.63
N LEU A 52 11.99 -2.08 1.03
CA LEU A 52 13.04 -2.79 0.29
C LEU A 52 13.62 -1.90 -0.80
N PHE A 53 12.74 -1.29 -1.60
CA PHE A 53 13.15 -0.39 -2.67
C PHE A 53 13.82 0.89 -2.15
N ALA A 54 13.32 1.45 -1.04
CA ALA A 54 13.88 2.66 -0.44
C ALA A 54 15.30 2.46 0.10
N TYR A 55 15.54 1.36 0.79
CA TYR A 55 16.83 1.11 1.44
C TYR A 55 17.85 0.50 0.48
N TRP A 56 17.43 -0.41 -0.38
CA TRP A 56 18.36 -1.16 -1.21
C TRP A 56 18.64 -0.55 -2.58
N LEU A 57 17.81 0.38 -3.08
CA LEU A 57 18.08 1.01 -4.38
C LEU A 57 19.42 1.73 -4.44
N PRO A 58 19.78 2.66 -3.52
CA PRO A 58 21.06 3.33 -3.58
C PRO A 58 22.23 2.37 -3.42
N GLU A 59 22.12 1.38 -2.54
CA GLU A 59 23.16 0.38 -2.28
C GLU A 59 23.38 -0.54 -3.48
N VAL A 60 22.30 -1.03 -4.08
CA VAL A 60 22.36 -1.87 -5.29
C VAL A 60 23.01 -1.12 -6.46
N LEU A 61 22.69 0.16 -6.61
CA LEU A 61 23.32 0.99 -7.65
C LEU A 61 24.81 1.20 -7.38
N HIS A 62 25.18 1.44 -6.12
CA HIS A 62 26.58 1.60 -5.72
C HIS A 62 27.38 0.31 -5.97
N LEU A 63 26.87 -0.83 -5.55
CA LEU A 63 27.46 -2.15 -5.79
C LEU A 63 27.50 -2.51 -7.29
N GLY A 64 26.58 -1.94 -8.09
CA GLY A 64 26.54 -2.07 -9.54
C GLY A 64 27.51 -1.15 -10.27
N GLY A 65 28.36 -0.39 -9.55
CA GLY A 65 29.41 0.46 -10.11
C GLY A 65 29.02 1.91 -10.41
N PHE A 66 27.82 2.36 -10.03
CA PHE A 66 27.44 3.75 -10.15
C PHE A 66 28.06 4.58 -9.02
N THR A 67 28.35 5.83 -9.33
CA THR A 67 28.88 6.77 -8.34
C THR A 67 27.82 7.08 -7.26
N PRO A 68 28.23 7.48 -6.03
CA PRO A 68 27.27 7.89 -5.00
C PRO A 68 26.34 9.02 -5.45
N ALA A 69 26.82 9.94 -6.31
CA ALA A 69 26.00 11.00 -6.86
C ALA A 69 24.93 10.50 -7.84
N GLU A 70 25.22 9.47 -8.63
CA GLU A 70 24.26 8.82 -9.53
C GLU A 70 23.22 8.04 -8.73
N ALA A 71 23.63 7.29 -7.71
CA ALA A 71 22.75 6.56 -6.83
C ALA A 71 21.79 7.51 -6.08
N ALA A 72 22.28 8.65 -5.60
CA ALA A 72 21.45 9.68 -4.95
C ALA A 72 20.45 10.30 -5.94
N ARG A 73 20.86 10.63 -7.16
CA ARG A 73 19.94 11.13 -8.21
C ARG A 73 18.87 10.11 -8.58
N ALA A 74 19.24 8.85 -8.70
CA ALA A 74 18.29 7.78 -8.98
C ALA A 74 17.23 7.65 -7.86
N SER A 75 17.65 7.79 -6.59
CA SER A 75 16.71 7.84 -5.46
C SER A 75 15.76 9.04 -5.55
N SER A 76 16.27 10.21 -5.98
CA SER A 76 15.42 11.39 -6.22
C SER A 76 14.40 11.16 -7.35
N TYR A 77 14.76 10.45 -8.41
CA TYR A 77 13.80 10.09 -9.47
C TYR A 77 12.71 9.14 -8.96
N ARG A 78 13.06 8.18 -8.09
CA ARG A 78 12.07 7.34 -7.40
C ARG A 78 11.08 8.20 -6.62
N ASP A 79 11.57 9.19 -5.85
CA ASP A 79 10.73 10.05 -5.01
C ASP A 79 9.87 10.99 -5.85
N LEU A 80 10.38 11.48 -6.97
CA LEU A 80 9.57 12.20 -7.96
C LEU A 80 8.44 11.30 -8.49
N GLY A 81 8.73 10.07 -8.85
CA GLY A 81 7.70 9.10 -9.25
C GLY A 81 6.63 8.91 -8.17
N ALA A 82 7.03 8.85 -6.90
CA ALA A 82 6.11 8.74 -5.77
C ALA A 82 5.16 9.95 -5.67
N ILE A 83 5.65 11.18 -5.92
CA ILE A 83 4.83 12.40 -5.96
C ILE A 83 3.78 12.30 -7.08
N PHE A 84 4.21 11.92 -8.29
CA PHE A 84 3.29 11.74 -9.41
C PHE A 84 2.23 10.67 -9.14
N ALA A 85 2.59 9.57 -8.45
CA ALA A 85 1.63 8.55 -8.04
C ALA A 85 0.47 9.14 -7.24
N VAL A 86 0.76 9.96 -6.24
CA VAL A 86 -0.27 10.57 -5.37
C VAL A 86 -1.17 11.51 -6.18
N LEU A 87 -0.60 12.27 -7.12
CA LEU A 87 -1.34 13.25 -7.91
C LEU A 87 -2.37 12.61 -8.86
N TYR A 88 -2.01 11.51 -9.56
CA TYR A 88 -2.91 10.92 -10.56
C TYR A 88 -3.80 9.79 -10.00
N LEU A 89 -3.40 9.20 -8.86
CA LEU A 89 -4.07 8.01 -8.33
C LEU A 89 -5.52 8.29 -7.94
N GLY A 90 -5.81 9.50 -7.43
CA GLY A 90 -7.18 9.90 -7.14
C GLY A 90 -8.09 9.75 -8.35
N ALA A 91 -7.72 10.34 -9.49
CA ALA A 91 -8.47 10.23 -10.73
C ALA A 91 -8.58 8.78 -11.25
N LEU A 92 -7.54 7.97 -11.03
CA LEU A 92 -7.57 6.56 -11.40
C LEU A 92 -8.56 5.76 -10.53
N ILE A 93 -8.56 6.02 -9.22
CA ILE A 93 -9.50 5.41 -8.28
C ILE A 93 -10.94 5.83 -8.57
N ASP A 94 -11.18 7.10 -8.86
CA ASP A 94 -12.50 7.63 -9.19
C ASP A 94 -13.05 6.98 -10.47
N ARG A 95 -12.18 6.72 -11.45
CA ARG A 95 -12.59 6.14 -12.75
C ARG A 95 -12.76 4.62 -12.72
N TYR A 96 -11.87 3.89 -12.04
CA TYR A 96 -11.82 2.42 -12.11
C TYR A 96 -12.11 1.72 -10.78
N GLY A 97 -12.21 2.49 -9.69
CA GLY A 97 -12.30 2.00 -8.32
C GLY A 97 -10.94 1.62 -7.71
N PRO A 98 -10.84 1.59 -6.37
CA PRO A 98 -9.56 1.38 -5.67
C PRO A 98 -8.96 -0.01 -5.98
N ASP A 99 -9.77 -1.06 -6.06
CA ASP A 99 -9.28 -2.43 -6.23
C ASP A 99 -8.61 -2.63 -7.60
N ARG A 100 -9.20 -2.07 -8.67
CA ARG A 100 -8.63 -2.15 -10.03
C ARG A 100 -7.41 -1.26 -10.18
N ALA A 101 -7.44 -0.05 -9.60
CA ALA A 101 -6.31 0.86 -9.58
C ALA A 101 -5.12 0.20 -8.88
N LEU A 102 -5.35 -0.45 -7.74
CA LEU A 102 -4.34 -1.16 -6.98
C LEU A 102 -3.77 -2.37 -7.74
N ALA A 103 -4.62 -3.19 -8.37
CA ALA A 103 -4.18 -4.32 -9.18
C ALA A 103 -3.31 -3.88 -10.37
N LEU A 104 -3.68 -2.78 -11.04
CA LEU A 104 -2.89 -2.20 -12.12
C LEU A 104 -1.50 -1.74 -11.64
N HIS A 105 -1.42 -1.10 -10.47
CA HIS A 105 -0.14 -0.67 -9.89
C HIS A 105 0.77 -1.85 -9.56
N TYR A 106 0.25 -2.93 -8.99
CA TYR A 106 1.05 -4.12 -8.73
C TYR A 106 1.52 -4.77 -10.02
N ALA A 107 0.65 -4.92 -11.02
CA ALA A 107 1.02 -5.51 -12.30
C ALA A 107 2.11 -4.70 -13.01
N ALA A 108 1.95 -3.38 -13.10
CA ALA A 108 2.96 -2.50 -13.67
C ALA A 108 4.23 -2.46 -12.80
N GLY A 109 4.09 -2.48 -11.48
CA GLY A 109 5.20 -2.53 -10.53
C GLY A 109 6.10 -3.74 -10.75
N ILE A 110 5.53 -4.93 -10.96
CA ILE A 110 6.28 -6.16 -11.27
C ILE A 110 7.15 -5.96 -12.52
N ILE A 111 6.62 -5.30 -13.55
CA ILE A 111 7.35 -5.06 -14.81
C ILE A 111 8.54 -4.11 -14.57
N PHE A 112 8.30 -2.95 -13.93
CA PHE A 112 9.36 -1.96 -13.72
C PHE A 112 10.41 -2.43 -12.70
N ILE A 113 10.00 -3.06 -11.60
CA ILE A 113 10.92 -3.61 -10.60
C ILE A 113 11.74 -4.75 -11.20
N GLY A 114 11.08 -5.64 -11.96
CA GLY A 114 11.75 -6.75 -12.65
C GLY A 114 12.77 -6.25 -13.69
N ALA A 115 12.46 -5.16 -14.40
CA ALA A 115 13.41 -4.55 -15.33
C ALA A 115 14.66 -4.00 -14.61
N ILE A 116 14.52 -3.44 -13.40
CA ILE A 116 15.66 -3.03 -12.58
C ILE A 116 16.50 -4.24 -12.14
N ALA A 117 15.84 -5.36 -11.79
CA ALA A 117 16.51 -6.57 -11.37
C ALA A 117 17.39 -7.19 -12.47
N LEU A 118 17.09 -6.93 -13.73
CA LEU A 118 17.90 -7.38 -14.88
C LEU A 118 19.17 -6.53 -15.10
N PHE A 119 19.20 -5.29 -14.61
CA PHE A 119 20.33 -4.33 -14.58
C PHE A 119 21.10 -4.12 -15.90
N ALA A 120 20.59 -4.59 -17.02
CA ALA A 120 21.30 -4.58 -18.32
C ALA A 120 20.88 -3.36 -19.16
N MET A 121 20.96 -2.13 -18.58
CA MET A 121 20.51 -0.91 -19.28
C MET A 121 21.37 0.31 -18.95
N PRO A 122 21.49 1.30 -19.89
CA PRO A 122 22.19 2.55 -19.65
C PRO A 122 21.53 3.34 -18.49
N TYR A 123 22.33 4.13 -17.76
CA TYR A 123 21.89 4.92 -16.61
C TYR A 123 20.64 5.77 -16.87
N LEU A 124 20.53 6.41 -18.03
CA LEU A 124 19.38 7.23 -18.38
C LEU A 124 18.09 6.40 -18.42
N LEU A 125 18.11 5.24 -19.08
CA LEU A 125 16.96 4.34 -19.15
C LEU A 125 16.64 3.76 -17.78
N LEU A 126 17.65 3.36 -17.01
CA LEU A 126 17.50 2.89 -15.63
C LEU A 126 16.83 3.94 -14.76
N SER A 127 17.19 5.22 -14.88
CA SER A 127 16.57 6.33 -14.14
C SER A 127 15.08 6.49 -14.47
N VAL A 128 14.70 6.34 -15.74
CA VAL A 128 13.29 6.37 -16.17
C VAL A 128 12.53 5.17 -15.58
N VAL A 129 13.11 3.98 -15.62
CA VAL A 129 12.49 2.77 -15.04
C VAL A 129 12.34 2.92 -13.53
N ILE A 130 13.33 3.48 -12.83
CA ILE A 130 13.27 3.76 -11.38
C ILE A 130 12.16 4.76 -11.05
N PHE A 131 11.98 5.81 -11.87
CA PHE A 131 10.88 6.75 -11.69
C PHE A 131 9.52 6.04 -11.74
N PHE A 132 9.28 5.22 -12.76
CA PHE A 132 8.03 4.48 -12.88
C PHE A 132 7.89 3.40 -11.80
N ALA A 133 8.96 2.73 -11.39
CA ALA A 133 8.92 1.79 -10.27
C ALA A 133 8.52 2.49 -8.97
N GLY A 134 9.09 3.66 -8.67
CA GLY A 134 8.71 4.48 -7.51
C GLY A 134 7.24 4.90 -7.56
N MET A 135 6.76 5.29 -8.75
CA MET A 135 5.38 5.65 -8.99
C MET A 135 4.44 4.46 -8.72
N MET A 136 4.76 3.27 -9.21
CA MET A 136 3.93 2.07 -9.00
C MET A 136 3.95 1.59 -7.55
N ILE A 137 5.11 1.58 -6.89
CA ILE A 137 5.24 1.13 -5.49
C ILE A 137 4.46 2.05 -4.55
N THR A 138 4.64 3.37 -4.66
CA THR A 138 3.92 4.35 -3.82
C THR A 138 2.43 4.38 -4.14
N GLY A 139 2.06 4.28 -5.42
CA GLY A 139 0.68 4.15 -5.84
C GLY A 139 0.01 2.90 -5.27
N SER A 140 0.71 1.77 -5.22
CA SER A 140 0.21 0.54 -4.58
C SER A 140 -0.10 0.75 -3.10
N GLN A 141 0.79 1.40 -2.34
CA GLN A 141 0.56 1.67 -0.92
C GLN A 141 -0.61 2.63 -0.71
N THR A 142 -0.71 3.67 -1.51
CA THR A 142 -1.83 4.65 -1.44
C THR A 142 -3.15 3.98 -1.83
N GLY A 143 -3.15 3.13 -2.85
CA GLY A 143 -4.31 2.32 -3.25
C GLY A 143 -4.74 1.33 -2.17
N ALA A 144 -3.79 0.71 -1.47
CA ALA A 144 -4.08 -0.18 -0.34
C ALA A 144 -4.80 0.57 0.80
N ASN A 145 -4.38 1.81 1.11
CA ASN A 145 -5.07 2.67 2.08
C ASN A 145 -6.52 2.99 1.64
N ALA A 146 -6.73 3.29 0.36
CA ALA A 146 -8.06 3.55 -0.19
C ALA A 146 -8.96 2.30 -0.12
N THR A 147 -8.42 1.13 -0.45
CA THR A 147 -9.13 -0.16 -0.35
C THR A 147 -9.52 -0.45 1.11
N ALA A 148 -8.62 -0.22 2.07
CA ALA A 148 -8.90 -0.39 3.49
C ALA A 148 -10.02 0.54 3.98
N GLY A 149 -10.04 1.79 3.50
CA GLY A 149 -11.08 2.76 3.81
C GLY A 149 -12.47 2.37 3.33
N LYS A 150 -12.55 1.62 2.21
CA LYS A 150 -13.79 1.11 1.62
C LYS A 150 -14.28 -0.19 2.28
N LEU A 151 -13.34 -1.02 2.74
CA LEU A 151 -13.64 -2.38 3.21
C LEU A 151 -14.45 -2.40 4.51
N TYR A 152 -14.14 -1.49 5.44
CA TYR A 152 -14.72 -1.52 6.78
C TYR A 152 -15.84 -0.50 6.98
N PRO A 153 -16.93 -0.88 7.67
CA PRO A 153 -17.93 0.06 8.17
C PRO A 153 -17.30 1.14 9.06
N ALA A 154 -17.94 2.31 9.15
CA ALA A 154 -17.40 3.47 9.86
C ALA A 154 -16.94 3.15 11.30
N ARG A 155 -17.72 2.34 12.03
CA ARG A 155 -17.45 1.98 13.44
C ARG A 155 -16.19 1.14 13.68
N MET A 156 -15.69 0.40 12.68
CA MET A 156 -14.49 -0.44 12.82
C MET A 156 -13.37 -0.03 11.86
N ARG A 157 -13.59 0.97 11.01
CA ARG A 157 -12.66 1.40 9.96
C ARG A 157 -11.31 1.83 10.52
N THR A 158 -11.31 2.67 11.56
CA THR A 158 -10.07 3.17 12.18
C THR A 158 -9.24 2.04 12.76
N SER A 159 -9.88 1.10 13.47
CA SER A 159 -9.20 -0.08 14.02
C SER A 159 -8.68 -1.00 12.92
N GLY A 160 -9.48 -1.24 11.86
CA GLY A 160 -9.07 -2.08 10.74
C GLY A 160 -7.86 -1.52 9.98
N ILE A 161 -7.87 -0.22 9.67
CA ILE A 161 -6.74 0.47 9.03
C ILE A 161 -5.51 0.48 9.96
N GLY A 162 -5.70 0.76 11.26
CA GLY A 162 -4.62 0.78 12.24
C GLY A 162 -3.91 -0.57 12.34
N TRP A 163 -4.64 -1.68 12.42
CA TRP A 163 -4.08 -3.01 12.42
C TRP A 163 -3.38 -3.37 11.10
N ALA A 164 -3.99 -3.03 9.96
CA ALA A 164 -3.37 -3.26 8.65
C ALA A 164 -2.03 -2.52 8.54
N LEU A 165 -1.97 -1.25 8.96
CA LEU A 165 -0.72 -0.48 9.00
C LEU A 165 0.29 -1.08 9.98
N GLY A 166 -0.16 -1.55 11.16
CA GLY A 166 0.71 -2.21 12.14
C GLY A 166 1.37 -3.46 11.57
N ILE A 167 0.60 -4.35 10.96
CA ILE A 167 1.11 -5.54 10.26
C ILE A 167 2.03 -5.15 9.10
N GLY A 168 1.64 -4.14 8.33
CA GLY A 168 2.46 -3.63 7.23
C GLY A 168 3.84 -3.14 7.69
N ARG A 169 3.94 -2.51 8.87
CA ARG A 169 5.23 -2.07 9.42
C ARG A 169 6.18 -3.22 9.70
N LEU A 170 5.67 -4.43 10.02
CA LEU A 170 6.51 -5.62 10.14
C LEU A 170 7.18 -5.95 8.81
N GLY A 171 6.47 -5.78 7.68
CA GLY A 171 7.07 -5.88 6.34
C GLY A 171 8.18 -4.86 6.13
N GLY A 172 7.95 -3.60 6.53
CA GLY A 172 8.98 -2.56 6.46
C GLY A 172 10.22 -2.84 7.29
N ILE A 173 10.07 -3.44 8.48
CA ILE A 173 11.19 -3.86 9.34
C ILE A 173 11.94 -5.06 8.72
N ALA A 174 11.21 -5.99 8.12
CA ALA A 174 11.80 -7.17 7.50
C ALA A 174 12.56 -6.85 6.19
N ALA A 175 12.23 -5.75 5.51
CA ALA A 175 12.78 -5.39 4.21
C ALA A 175 14.33 -5.25 4.19
N PRO A 176 14.97 -4.45 5.06
CA PRO A 176 16.42 -4.35 5.07
C PRO A 176 17.08 -5.67 5.47
N VAL A 177 16.48 -6.45 6.39
CA VAL A 177 16.99 -7.75 6.82
C VAL A 177 16.96 -8.75 5.69
N LEU A 178 15.86 -8.80 4.93
CA LEU A 178 15.74 -9.69 3.78
C LEU A 178 16.80 -9.39 2.73
N GLY A 179 16.98 -8.12 2.36
CA GLY A 179 17.99 -7.76 1.36
C GLY A 179 19.40 -8.13 1.79
N GLY A 180 19.77 -7.86 3.05
CA GLY A 180 21.07 -8.27 3.61
C GLY A 180 21.24 -9.79 3.64
N TYR A 181 20.21 -10.54 3.98
CA TYR A 181 20.22 -12.00 3.93
C TYR A 181 20.44 -12.53 2.51
N LEU A 182 19.73 -11.99 1.52
CA LEU A 182 19.88 -12.40 0.12
C LEU A 182 21.31 -12.13 -0.40
N LEU A 183 21.91 -11.00 -0.04
CA LEU A 183 23.30 -10.72 -0.37
C LEU A 183 24.27 -11.71 0.31
N SER A 184 24.01 -12.08 1.56
CA SER A 184 24.84 -13.05 2.27
C SER A 184 24.81 -14.46 1.64
N LEU A 185 23.75 -14.77 0.90
CA LEU A 185 23.62 -16.00 0.09
C LEU A 185 24.34 -15.90 -1.25
N GLY A 186 25.05 -14.80 -1.53
CA GLY A 186 25.79 -14.60 -2.79
C GLY A 186 24.93 -14.16 -3.98
N MET A 187 23.70 -13.68 -3.76
CA MET A 187 22.91 -13.11 -4.84
C MET A 187 23.55 -11.81 -5.37
N HIS A 188 23.51 -11.63 -6.70
CA HIS A 188 23.92 -10.34 -7.28
C HIS A 188 23.00 -9.21 -6.80
N PRO A 189 23.57 -8.02 -6.48
CA PRO A 189 22.80 -6.94 -5.84
C PRO A 189 21.47 -6.59 -6.55
N PRO A 190 21.38 -6.43 -7.88
CA PRO A 190 20.11 -6.15 -8.54
C PRO A 190 19.06 -7.25 -8.39
N GLN A 191 19.48 -8.48 -8.21
CA GLN A 191 18.56 -9.63 -8.11
C GLN A 191 17.73 -9.62 -6.83
N ILE A 192 18.11 -8.83 -5.81
CA ILE A 192 17.29 -8.59 -4.62
C ILE A 192 15.88 -8.13 -5.03
N PHE A 193 15.75 -7.35 -6.10
CA PHE A 193 14.47 -6.86 -6.57
C PHE A 193 13.55 -7.93 -7.17
N PHE A 194 14.05 -9.14 -7.48
CA PHE A 194 13.15 -10.25 -7.80
C PHE A 194 12.30 -10.68 -6.60
N SER A 195 12.83 -10.55 -5.38
CA SER A 195 12.02 -10.79 -4.19
C SER A 195 10.88 -9.75 -4.07
N ALA A 196 11.13 -8.50 -4.44
CA ALA A 196 10.10 -7.44 -4.51
C ALA A 196 9.01 -7.78 -5.53
N CYS A 197 9.36 -8.35 -6.69
CA CYS A 197 8.37 -8.84 -7.65
C CYS A 197 7.50 -9.95 -7.04
N GLY A 198 8.08 -10.86 -6.25
CA GLY A 198 7.35 -11.90 -5.52
C GLY A 198 6.32 -11.32 -4.55
N PHE A 199 6.72 -10.35 -3.73
CA PHE A 199 5.78 -9.65 -2.82
C PHE A 199 4.72 -8.85 -3.57
N ALA A 200 5.06 -8.19 -4.68
CA ALA A 200 4.08 -7.51 -5.52
C ALA A 200 3.06 -8.48 -6.11
N LEU A 201 3.48 -9.67 -6.54
CA LEU A 201 2.59 -10.71 -7.04
C LEU A 201 1.64 -11.23 -5.96
N ILE A 202 2.15 -11.52 -4.76
CA ILE A 202 1.33 -11.93 -3.61
C ILE A 202 0.28 -10.86 -3.29
N ALA A 203 0.68 -9.59 -3.25
CA ALA A 203 -0.22 -8.47 -3.01
C ALA A 203 -1.26 -8.32 -4.14
N ALA A 204 -0.88 -8.49 -5.40
CA ALA A 204 -1.79 -8.47 -6.54
C ALA A 204 -2.86 -9.56 -6.43
N ILE A 205 -2.46 -10.79 -6.10
CA ILE A 205 -3.38 -11.92 -5.90
C ILE A 205 -4.33 -11.64 -4.73
N ALA A 206 -3.80 -11.17 -3.59
CA ALA A 206 -4.62 -10.85 -2.42
C ALA A 206 -5.63 -9.73 -2.73
N THR A 207 -5.23 -8.71 -3.48
CA THR A 207 -6.12 -7.63 -3.94
C THR A 207 -7.19 -8.12 -4.90
N ALA A 208 -6.84 -9.00 -5.84
CA ALA A 208 -7.81 -9.59 -6.75
C ALA A 208 -8.87 -10.40 -5.98
N LEU A 209 -8.44 -11.18 -4.99
CA LEU A 209 -9.36 -11.94 -4.12
C LEU A 209 -10.28 -11.01 -3.30
N LEU A 210 -9.78 -9.88 -2.82
CA LEU A 210 -10.58 -8.86 -2.14
C LEU A 210 -11.63 -8.27 -3.09
N ALA A 211 -11.25 -7.91 -4.32
CA ALA A 211 -12.14 -7.34 -5.32
C ALA A 211 -13.29 -8.30 -5.70
N PHE A 212 -12.99 -9.59 -5.91
CA PHE A 212 -14.00 -10.61 -6.20
C PHE A 212 -15.02 -10.81 -5.06
N ARG A 213 -14.59 -10.64 -3.82
CA ARG A 213 -15.48 -10.79 -2.65
C ARG A 213 -16.27 -9.54 -2.33
N GLY A 214 -15.70 -8.36 -2.54
CA GLY A 214 -16.40 -7.08 -2.34
C GLY A 214 -17.62 -6.92 -3.24
N GLN A 215 -17.65 -7.57 -4.40
CA GLN A 215 -18.80 -7.58 -5.32
C GLN A 215 -19.93 -8.53 -4.87
N ARG A 216 -19.67 -9.43 -3.92
CA ARG A 216 -20.64 -10.41 -3.43
C ARG A 216 -21.26 -10.06 -2.07
N ALA A 217 -20.83 -8.98 -1.44
CA ALA A 217 -21.48 -8.50 -0.22
C ALA A 217 -22.90 -8.02 -0.59
N PRO A 218 -23.98 -8.54 0.02
CA PRO A 218 -25.33 -8.03 -0.20
C PRO A 218 -25.32 -6.54 0.16
N VAL A 219 -25.84 -5.72 -0.72
CA VAL A 219 -26.19 -4.33 -0.38
C VAL A 219 -27.36 -4.47 0.61
N LEU A 220 -27.07 -4.34 1.89
CA LEU A 220 -28.12 -4.26 2.91
C LEU A 220 -29.03 -3.10 2.50
N THR A 221 -30.30 -3.39 2.26
CA THR A 221 -31.28 -2.35 1.98
C THR A 221 -31.40 -1.45 3.21
N PRO A 222 -31.78 -0.16 3.05
CA PRO A 222 -31.95 0.75 4.18
C PRO A 222 -32.89 0.22 5.28
N GLN A 223 -33.76 -0.74 4.96
CA GLN A 223 -34.68 -1.38 5.91
C GLN A 223 -33.98 -2.44 6.78
N GLU A 224 -33.04 -3.22 6.23
CA GLU A 224 -32.24 -4.22 6.99
C GLU A 224 -31.12 -3.59 7.84
N ALA A 225 -30.82 -2.32 7.63
CA ALA A 225 -29.84 -1.57 8.43
C ALA A 225 -30.50 -0.87 9.63
N ALA A 226 -31.83 -0.91 9.77
CA ALA A 226 -32.58 -0.25 10.82
C ALA A 226 -33.12 -1.24 11.90
N GLU A 227 -32.99 -2.55 11.70
CA GLU A 227 -33.25 -3.61 12.67
C GLU A 227 -31.92 -4.06 13.35
#